data_85cecab8b03f4e5e1ed05e747aea861d
#
_entry.id   85cecab8b03f4e5e1ed05e747aea861d
#
_cell.length_a   1.000
_cell.length_b   1.000
_cell.length_c   1.000
_cell.angle_alpha   90.00
_cell.angle_beta   90.00
_cell.angle_gamma   90.00
#
_symmetry.space_group_name_H-M   'P 1'
#
loop_
_entity.id
_entity.type
_entity.pdbx_description
1 polymer ?
#
loop_
_entity_poly.entity_id
_entity_poly.type
_entity_poly.pdbx_seq_one_letter_code
_entity_poly.pdbx_strand_id
1 'polypeptide(L)'
;MNSIIELTDYYSSNNYAPLKLVITKGKGVKVWDTDGKQYIDCISGFSVANQGHCHPTIVKAMTEQASKLSIISRVLYSDNLGKWEEKICHLAKKDKVLPLNSGTEAVEAAIKIARKWGSEVKGITDGQVEIIAMNNNFHGRTLGSLSLSNHDAYKAGFHPLLQGTTTVDFGDIEQLTQAISPNTAAIILEPIQGEGGVNIPPKGYIQAVRQLCDKHQILLIADEIQVGLGRTGKWFAMEWEQVVPDIYILGKALGGGLYPVSAVLANNDVMRVLTPGTHGSTFGGNPLAIAISTAALDVLKDEHLVERSERLGSILLKELLQLKHPTIKEIRGRGLFIGIELNTDAAPFVDQLIQRGILCKDTHRTIIRLSPPLVIDKEEINQIVAAFQDVFKN
;
A
#
# COMPACT_ATOMS: atom_id res chain seq x y z
N MET A 1 -7.41 11.42 29.37
CA MET A 1 -6.55 10.56 28.55
C MET A 1 -6.55 9.10 29.04
N ASN A 2 -6.23 8.83 30.31
CA ASN A 2 -6.17 7.45 30.83
C ASN A 2 -7.43 6.63 30.61
N SER A 3 -8.63 7.17 30.86
CA SER A 3 -9.89 6.43 30.71
C SER A 3 -10.19 5.96 29.28
N ILE A 4 -9.78 6.72 28.25
CA ILE A 4 -9.99 6.32 26.84
C ILE A 4 -9.06 5.17 26.47
N ILE A 5 -7.79 5.26 26.88
CA ILE A 5 -6.79 4.20 26.64
C ILE A 5 -7.18 2.94 27.41
N GLU A 6 -7.51 3.06 28.70
CA GLU A 6 -7.93 1.95 29.56
C GLU A 6 -9.18 1.24 29.02
N LEU A 7 -10.18 2.01 28.55
CA LEU A 7 -11.38 1.46 27.95
C LEU A 7 -11.06 0.69 26.65
N THR A 8 -10.18 1.25 25.81
CA THR A 8 -9.75 0.61 24.57
C THR A 8 -8.95 -0.66 24.86
N ASP A 9 -7.97 -0.59 25.75
CA ASP A 9 -7.13 -1.74 26.14
C ASP A 9 -7.96 -2.87 26.77
N TYR A 10 -9.06 -2.54 27.47
CA TYR A 10 -9.94 -3.54 28.10
C TYR A 10 -10.81 -4.32 27.09
N TYR A 11 -11.36 -3.63 26.06
CA TYR A 11 -12.29 -4.26 25.12
C TYR A 11 -11.67 -4.68 23.80
N SER A 12 -10.49 -4.15 23.43
CA SER A 12 -9.82 -4.53 22.20
C SER A 12 -9.08 -5.87 22.31
N SER A 13 -8.95 -6.57 21.20
CA SER A 13 -8.02 -7.69 21.11
C SER A 13 -6.57 -7.19 21.22
N ASN A 14 -5.69 -7.98 21.86
CA ASN A 14 -4.28 -7.61 22.12
C ASN A 14 -3.35 -7.81 20.91
N ASN A 15 -3.85 -7.59 19.69
CA ASN A 15 -3.07 -7.76 18.46
C ASN A 15 -2.30 -6.51 18.03
N TYR A 16 -2.50 -5.38 18.70
CA TYR A 16 -1.78 -4.12 18.47
C TYR A 16 -1.07 -3.64 19.75
N ALA A 17 0.07 -2.93 19.55
CA ALA A 17 0.76 -2.16 20.58
C ALA A 17 0.71 -0.67 20.20
N PRO A 18 -0.40 0.03 20.48
CA PRO A 18 -0.56 1.42 20.07
C PRO A 18 0.34 2.36 20.87
N LEU A 19 0.77 3.45 20.22
CA LEU A 19 1.37 4.58 20.91
C LEU A 19 0.37 5.15 21.93
N LYS A 20 0.84 5.54 23.12
CA LYS A 20 -0.01 6.08 24.18
C LYS A 20 -0.43 7.54 23.89
N LEU A 21 -1.08 7.72 22.74
CA LEU A 21 -1.53 9.00 22.20
C LEU A 21 -2.95 8.85 21.64
N VAL A 22 -3.85 9.75 22.05
CA VAL A 22 -5.25 9.73 21.63
C VAL A 22 -5.48 10.87 20.63
N ILE A 23 -5.65 10.54 19.37
CA ILE A 23 -5.93 11.51 18.28
C ILE A 23 -7.44 11.69 18.14
N THR A 24 -7.91 12.92 18.08
CA THR A 24 -9.34 13.27 18.03
C THR A 24 -9.75 14.04 16.78
N LYS A 25 -8.78 14.61 16.04
CA LYS A 25 -9.04 15.45 14.87
C LYS A 25 -7.94 15.31 13.85
N GLY A 26 -8.29 15.35 12.56
CA GLY A 26 -7.35 15.40 11.44
C GLY A 26 -7.81 16.44 10.40
N LYS A 27 -6.85 17.15 9.78
CA LYS A 27 -7.08 18.04 8.65
C LYS A 27 -5.80 18.20 7.82
N GLY A 28 -5.85 17.86 6.53
CA GLY A 28 -4.68 17.92 5.67
C GLY A 28 -3.58 16.99 6.19
N VAL A 29 -2.41 17.52 6.50
CA VAL A 29 -1.28 16.74 7.05
C VAL A 29 -1.27 16.69 8.57
N LYS A 30 -2.18 17.40 9.24
CA LYS A 30 -2.14 17.63 10.69
C LYS A 30 -3.17 16.81 11.42
N VAL A 31 -2.78 16.31 12.59
CA VAL A 31 -3.66 15.66 13.54
C VAL A 31 -3.50 16.30 14.92
N TRP A 32 -4.54 16.20 15.76
CA TRP A 32 -4.55 16.77 17.11
C TRP A 32 -4.97 15.72 18.12
N ASP A 33 -4.27 15.73 19.25
CA ASP A 33 -4.62 14.88 20.39
C ASP A 33 -5.74 15.50 21.27
N THR A 34 -6.08 14.77 22.33
CA THR A 34 -7.10 15.23 23.33
C THR A 34 -6.72 16.52 24.06
N ASP A 35 -5.45 16.84 24.16
CA ASP A 35 -4.94 18.04 24.85
C ASP A 35 -4.81 19.23 23.86
N GLY A 36 -5.16 19.01 22.60
CA GLY A 36 -5.08 20.01 21.53
C GLY A 36 -3.69 20.19 20.93
N LYS A 37 -2.72 19.37 21.31
CA LYS A 37 -1.38 19.38 20.71
C LYS A 37 -1.47 18.90 19.26
N GLN A 38 -0.83 19.65 18.37
CA GLN A 38 -0.79 19.38 16.93
C GLN A 38 0.44 18.57 16.57
N TYR A 39 0.27 17.66 15.60
CA TYR A 39 1.33 16.86 15.01
C TYR A 39 1.25 16.90 13.49
N ILE A 40 2.40 16.86 12.81
CA ILE A 40 2.48 16.50 11.40
C ILE A 40 2.41 14.97 11.33
N ASP A 41 1.39 14.44 10.65
CA ASP A 41 1.20 12.99 10.52
C ASP A 41 2.10 12.41 9.43
N CYS A 42 3.21 11.80 9.82
CA CYS A 42 4.09 11.06 8.91
C CYS A 42 3.79 9.55 8.86
N ILE A 43 2.67 9.10 9.45
CA ILE A 43 2.15 7.73 9.34
C ILE A 43 1.09 7.66 8.24
N SER A 44 0.17 8.63 8.20
CA SER A 44 -0.98 8.77 7.29
C SER A 44 -1.76 7.47 7.06
N GLY A 45 -1.96 6.69 8.15
CA GLY A 45 -2.59 5.37 8.06
C GLY A 45 -1.82 4.39 7.16
N PHE A 46 -0.50 4.49 7.10
CA PHE A 46 0.37 3.70 6.22
C PHE A 46 0.06 3.92 4.73
N SER A 47 0.04 5.18 4.30
CA SER A 47 -0.29 5.64 2.94
C SER A 47 -1.79 5.55 2.59
N VAL A 48 -2.68 5.60 3.56
CA VAL A 48 -4.14 5.68 3.33
C VAL A 48 -4.57 7.12 3.05
N ALA A 49 -4.03 8.09 3.81
CA ALA A 49 -4.40 9.51 3.72
C ALA A 49 -3.49 10.29 2.76
N ASN A 50 -3.23 9.77 1.54
CA ASN A 50 -2.42 10.48 0.55
C ASN A 50 -2.99 11.87 0.23
N GLN A 51 -4.30 11.99 0.12
CA GLN A 51 -5.01 13.24 -0.15
C GLN A 51 -5.16 14.15 1.09
N GLY A 52 -4.59 13.74 2.24
CA GLY A 52 -4.75 14.43 3.52
C GLY A 52 -6.01 14.02 4.28
N HIS A 53 -5.99 14.29 5.58
CA HIS A 53 -7.14 14.04 6.44
C HIS A 53 -8.32 14.92 6.07
N CYS A 54 -9.51 14.33 5.97
CA CYS A 54 -10.78 15.02 5.77
C CYS A 54 -10.77 15.99 4.58
N HIS A 55 -10.24 15.54 3.43
CA HIS A 55 -10.17 16.39 2.23
C HIS A 55 -11.57 16.86 1.82
N PRO A 56 -11.83 18.19 1.66
CA PRO A 56 -13.18 18.72 1.51
C PRO A 56 -13.92 18.18 0.29
N THR A 57 -13.25 18.00 -0.84
CA THR A 57 -13.83 17.42 -2.08
C THR A 57 -14.28 15.98 -1.86
N ILE A 58 -13.48 15.18 -1.15
CA ILE A 58 -13.78 13.76 -0.92
C ILE A 58 -14.90 13.63 0.14
N VAL A 59 -14.86 14.45 1.21
CA VAL A 59 -15.93 14.50 2.22
C VAL A 59 -17.26 14.91 1.57
N LYS A 60 -17.24 15.90 0.67
CA LYS A 60 -18.43 16.32 -0.07
C LYS A 60 -19.01 15.19 -0.91
N ALA A 61 -18.19 14.51 -1.71
CA ALA A 61 -18.62 13.37 -2.54
C ALA A 61 -19.21 12.23 -1.69
N MET A 62 -18.61 11.93 -0.53
CA MET A 62 -19.13 10.97 0.43
C MET A 62 -20.52 11.36 0.95
N THR A 63 -20.70 12.60 1.40
CA THR A 63 -21.94 13.07 2.00
C THR A 63 -23.09 13.10 0.97
N GLU A 64 -22.82 13.59 -0.23
CA GLU A 64 -23.81 13.65 -1.32
C GLU A 64 -24.24 12.23 -1.73
N GLN A 65 -23.28 11.31 -1.95
CA GLN A 65 -23.60 9.95 -2.37
C GLN A 65 -24.27 9.14 -1.25
N ALA A 66 -23.86 9.30 -0.01
CA ALA A 66 -24.49 8.63 1.14
C ALA A 66 -25.97 8.99 1.28
N SER A 67 -26.33 10.25 0.93
CA SER A 67 -27.72 10.73 0.94
C SER A 67 -28.54 10.25 -0.27
N LYS A 68 -27.88 9.80 -1.35
CA LYS A 68 -28.53 9.36 -2.58
C LYS A 68 -28.72 7.85 -2.64
N LEU A 69 -27.64 7.11 -2.56
CA LEU A 69 -27.60 5.64 -2.63
C LEU A 69 -26.24 5.14 -2.14
N SER A 70 -26.20 4.51 -0.97
CA SER A 70 -24.95 4.01 -0.40
C SER A 70 -24.56 2.64 -0.93
N ILE A 71 -25.51 1.72 -1.11
CA ILE A 71 -25.27 0.35 -1.56
C ILE A 71 -26.37 -0.14 -2.50
N ILE A 72 -25.96 -0.91 -3.50
CA ILE A 72 -26.83 -1.74 -4.34
C ILE A 72 -26.08 -3.00 -4.74
N SER A 73 -26.79 -4.12 -4.85
CA SER A 73 -26.18 -5.37 -5.31
C SER A 73 -25.71 -5.29 -6.77
N ARG A 74 -24.55 -5.91 -7.06
CA ARG A 74 -24.00 -6.02 -8.42
C ARG A 74 -24.86 -6.82 -9.39
N VAL A 75 -26.01 -7.35 -8.97
CA VAL A 75 -27.03 -7.86 -9.89
C VAL A 75 -27.77 -6.74 -10.62
N LEU A 76 -27.56 -5.50 -10.20
CA LEU A 76 -28.06 -4.28 -10.84
C LEU A 76 -26.89 -3.37 -11.20
N TYR A 77 -27.08 -2.49 -12.17
CA TYR A 77 -26.13 -1.46 -12.52
C TYR A 77 -26.31 -0.23 -11.64
N SER A 78 -25.21 0.45 -11.25
CA SER A 78 -25.24 1.79 -10.69
C SER A 78 -24.75 2.82 -11.71
N ASP A 79 -25.20 4.06 -11.56
CA ASP A 79 -24.93 5.15 -12.50
C ASP A 79 -23.48 5.65 -12.49
N ASN A 80 -22.71 5.35 -11.43
CA ASN A 80 -21.35 5.85 -11.24
C ASN A 80 -20.25 4.80 -11.47
N LEU A 81 -20.56 3.50 -11.41
CA LEU A 81 -19.56 2.44 -11.44
C LEU A 81 -18.80 2.38 -12.77
N GLY A 82 -19.49 2.34 -13.91
CA GLY A 82 -18.83 2.20 -15.21
C GLY A 82 -17.87 3.35 -15.54
N LYS A 83 -18.21 4.59 -15.11
CA LYS A 83 -17.34 5.76 -15.28
C LYS A 83 -16.07 5.66 -14.44
N TRP A 84 -16.18 5.13 -13.23
CA TRP A 84 -15.02 4.87 -12.38
C TRP A 84 -14.16 3.74 -12.93
N GLU A 85 -14.78 2.65 -13.41
CA GLU A 85 -14.08 1.53 -14.03
C GLU A 85 -13.29 2.00 -15.25
N GLU A 86 -13.89 2.81 -16.12
CA GLU A 86 -13.21 3.44 -17.27
C GLU A 86 -12.01 4.28 -16.81
N LYS A 87 -12.22 5.18 -15.84
CA LYS A 87 -11.18 6.08 -15.32
C LYS A 87 -9.95 5.32 -14.80
N ILE A 88 -10.17 4.33 -13.94
CA ILE A 88 -9.07 3.60 -13.30
C ILE A 88 -8.39 2.63 -14.27
N CYS A 89 -9.14 2.04 -15.22
CA CYS A 89 -8.57 1.22 -16.27
C CYS A 89 -7.67 2.04 -17.20
N HIS A 90 -8.10 3.22 -17.63
CA HIS A 90 -7.26 4.13 -18.42
C HIS A 90 -6.00 4.55 -17.65
N LEU A 91 -6.13 4.89 -16.36
CA LEU A 91 -4.99 5.26 -15.51
C LEU A 91 -3.95 4.14 -15.42
N ALA A 92 -4.40 2.90 -15.21
CA ALA A 92 -3.54 1.73 -15.06
C ALA A 92 -3.14 1.08 -16.40
N LYS A 93 -3.64 1.58 -17.54
CA LYS A 93 -3.45 0.97 -18.88
C LYS A 93 -3.88 -0.51 -18.89
N LYS A 94 -5.09 -0.78 -18.34
CA LYS A 94 -5.69 -2.10 -18.24
C LYS A 94 -7.10 -2.10 -18.85
N ASP A 95 -7.57 -3.28 -19.24
CA ASP A 95 -8.88 -3.43 -19.89
C ASP A 95 -10.01 -3.57 -18.86
N LYS A 96 -9.74 -4.18 -17.72
CA LYS A 96 -10.74 -4.59 -16.73
C LYS A 96 -10.31 -4.30 -15.31
N VAL A 97 -11.31 -4.02 -14.46
CA VAL A 97 -11.15 -3.86 -13.03
C VAL A 97 -12.17 -4.70 -12.26
N LEU A 98 -11.72 -5.31 -11.17
CA LEU A 98 -12.56 -5.93 -10.16
C LEU A 98 -12.53 -5.06 -8.90
N PRO A 99 -13.59 -4.30 -8.60
CA PRO A 99 -13.66 -3.50 -7.37
C PRO A 99 -13.94 -4.38 -6.15
N LEU A 100 -13.24 -4.08 -5.06
CA LEU A 100 -13.30 -4.78 -3.77
C LEU A 100 -13.23 -3.76 -2.63
N ASN A 101 -13.12 -4.21 -1.37
CA ASN A 101 -13.16 -3.31 -0.22
C ASN A 101 -11.78 -3.13 0.43
N SER A 102 -11.18 -4.19 0.91
CA SER A 102 -9.87 -4.14 1.59
C SER A 102 -8.72 -4.59 0.69
N GLY A 103 -7.50 -4.13 1.01
CA GLY A 103 -6.31 -4.56 0.27
C GLY A 103 -6.12 -6.08 0.31
N THR A 104 -6.38 -6.71 1.46
CA THR A 104 -6.26 -8.17 1.56
C THR A 104 -7.28 -8.92 0.71
N GLU A 105 -8.53 -8.40 0.55
CA GLU A 105 -9.49 -8.96 -0.42
C GLU A 105 -8.96 -8.89 -1.85
N ALA A 106 -8.31 -7.79 -2.21
CA ALA A 106 -7.72 -7.62 -3.54
C ALA A 106 -6.53 -8.57 -3.75
N VAL A 107 -5.71 -8.80 -2.74
CA VAL A 107 -4.64 -9.83 -2.79
C VAL A 107 -5.24 -11.23 -2.93
N GLU A 108 -6.26 -11.59 -2.15
CA GLU A 108 -6.97 -12.88 -2.28
C GLU A 108 -7.56 -13.07 -3.68
N ALA A 109 -8.15 -12.02 -4.25
CA ALA A 109 -8.67 -12.05 -5.61
C ALA A 109 -7.55 -12.25 -6.64
N ALA A 110 -6.41 -11.57 -6.50
CA ALA A 110 -5.26 -11.73 -7.39
C ALA A 110 -4.66 -13.15 -7.32
N ILE A 111 -4.54 -13.73 -6.10
CA ILE A 111 -4.13 -15.13 -5.93
C ILE A 111 -5.09 -16.06 -6.65
N LYS A 112 -6.41 -15.88 -6.49
CA LYS A 112 -7.43 -16.70 -7.16
C LYS A 112 -7.39 -16.56 -8.67
N ILE A 113 -7.22 -15.34 -9.19
CA ILE A 113 -7.07 -15.08 -10.62
C ILE A 113 -5.84 -15.80 -11.15
N ALA A 114 -4.68 -15.66 -10.50
CA ALA A 114 -3.43 -16.29 -10.92
C ALA A 114 -3.52 -17.82 -10.92
N ARG A 115 -4.13 -18.40 -9.87
CA ARG A 115 -4.32 -19.85 -9.80
C ARG A 115 -5.25 -20.36 -10.91
N LYS A 116 -6.37 -19.69 -11.11
CA LYS A 116 -7.33 -20.08 -12.14
C LYS A 116 -6.77 -19.88 -13.54
N TRP A 117 -6.04 -18.78 -13.77
CA TRP A 117 -5.33 -18.53 -15.03
C TRP A 117 -4.24 -19.59 -15.27
N GLY A 118 -3.48 -19.96 -14.25
CA GLY A 118 -2.48 -21.02 -14.32
C GLY A 118 -3.09 -22.35 -14.76
N SER A 119 -4.23 -22.71 -14.23
CA SER A 119 -4.93 -23.96 -14.57
C SER A 119 -5.63 -23.89 -15.94
N GLU A 120 -6.44 -22.85 -16.19
CA GLU A 120 -7.31 -22.79 -17.38
C GLU A 120 -6.61 -22.27 -18.65
N VAL A 121 -5.55 -21.45 -18.49
CA VAL A 121 -4.86 -20.81 -19.63
C VAL A 121 -3.47 -21.39 -19.84
N LYS A 122 -2.68 -21.54 -18.76
CA LYS A 122 -1.33 -22.11 -18.85
C LYS A 122 -1.34 -23.65 -18.87
N GLY A 123 -2.44 -24.29 -18.47
CA GLY A 123 -2.60 -25.74 -18.50
C GLY A 123 -1.92 -26.47 -17.32
N ILE A 124 -1.64 -25.78 -16.24
CA ILE A 124 -1.10 -26.40 -15.01
C ILE A 124 -2.21 -27.22 -14.37
N THR A 125 -1.89 -28.44 -13.94
CA THR A 125 -2.85 -29.29 -13.24
C THR A 125 -3.47 -28.59 -12.03
N ASP A 126 -4.79 -28.69 -11.88
CA ASP A 126 -5.47 -28.07 -10.75
C ASP A 126 -4.90 -28.58 -9.41
N GLY A 127 -4.71 -27.65 -8.47
CA GLY A 127 -4.03 -27.92 -7.19
C GLY A 127 -2.51 -27.86 -7.23
N GLN A 128 -1.86 -27.79 -8.40
CA GLN A 128 -0.40 -27.72 -8.53
C GLN A 128 0.13 -26.32 -8.90
N VAL A 129 -0.75 -25.35 -9.05
CA VAL A 129 -0.38 -23.97 -9.41
C VAL A 129 0.47 -23.33 -8.30
N GLU A 130 1.63 -22.79 -8.70
CA GLU A 130 2.57 -22.11 -7.81
C GLU A 130 2.60 -20.60 -8.04
N ILE A 131 2.80 -19.86 -6.94
CA ILE A 131 2.99 -18.40 -6.92
C ILE A 131 4.27 -18.11 -6.14
N ILE A 132 5.18 -17.34 -6.71
CA ILE A 132 6.41 -16.89 -6.05
C ILE A 132 6.18 -15.48 -5.51
N ALA A 133 6.54 -15.27 -4.22
CA ALA A 133 6.54 -13.97 -3.56
C ALA A 133 7.95 -13.59 -3.09
N MET A 134 8.13 -12.37 -2.59
CA MET A 134 9.43 -11.90 -2.10
C MET A 134 9.52 -12.06 -0.59
N ASN A 135 10.70 -12.34 -0.06
CA ASN A 135 10.96 -12.29 1.38
C ASN A 135 10.73 -10.85 1.90
N ASN A 136 10.35 -10.72 3.16
CA ASN A 136 10.01 -9.45 3.83
C ASN A 136 8.82 -8.70 3.21
N ASN A 137 7.93 -9.40 2.50
CA ASN A 137 6.72 -8.83 1.94
C ASN A 137 5.63 -8.59 2.99
N PHE A 138 4.67 -7.76 2.60
CA PHE A 138 3.41 -7.63 3.32
C PHE A 138 2.23 -7.53 2.34
N HIS A 139 1.47 -8.62 2.18
CA HIS A 139 0.31 -8.67 1.29
C HIS A 139 -1.03 -8.80 2.03
N GLY A 140 -1.03 -8.77 3.37
CA GLY A 140 -2.23 -8.86 4.20
C GLY A 140 -2.16 -9.93 5.27
N ARG A 141 -3.31 -10.17 5.93
CA ARG A 141 -3.42 -11.05 7.11
C ARG A 141 -4.48 -12.15 6.96
N THR A 142 -5.11 -12.32 5.80
CA THR A 142 -5.93 -13.50 5.51
C THR A 142 -5.04 -14.73 5.29
N LEU A 143 -5.59 -15.92 5.36
CA LEU A 143 -4.80 -17.16 5.22
C LEU A 143 -4.09 -17.25 3.86
N GLY A 144 -4.73 -16.81 2.76
CA GLY A 144 -4.09 -16.78 1.46
C GLY A 144 -2.99 -15.73 1.36
N SER A 145 -3.25 -14.49 1.79
CA SER A 145 -2.22 -13.44 1.85
C SER A 145 -1.05 -13.83 2.77
N LEU A 146 -1.37 -14.45 3.92
CA LEU A 146 -0.38 -14.90 4.90
C LEU A 146 0.51 -16.03 4.34
N SER A 147 -0.03 -16.84 3.45
CA SER A 147 0.73 -17.92 2.80
C SER A 147 1.89 -17.41 1.95
N LEU A 148 1.79 -16.18 1.43
CA LEU A 148 2.85 -15.50 0.67
C LEU A 148 3.97 -14.94 1.56
N SER A 149 3.78 -14.88 2.87
CA SER A 149 4.78 -14.32 3.80
C SER A 149 5.84 -15.35 4.20
N ASN A 150 7.07 -14.86 4.42
CA ASN A 150 8.14 -15.65 5.04
C ASN A 150 8.29 -15.38 6.55
N HIS A 151 7.44 -14.54 7.14
CA HIS A 151 7.50 -14.20 8.56
C HIS A 151 6.85 -15.30 9.43
N ASP A 152 7.66 -16.10 10.11
CA ASP A 152 7.19 -17.21 10.96
C ASP A 152 6.27 -16.75 12.08
N ALA A 153 6.56 -15.61 12.71
CA ALA A 153 5.72 -15.04 13.76
C ALA A 153 4.30 -14.67 13.28
N TYR A 154 4.13 -14.37 11.98
CA TYR A 154 2.81 -14.09 11.41
C TYR A 154 2.02 -15.36 11.10
N LYS A 155 2.72 -16.48 10.87
CA LYS A 155 2.16 -17.79 10.44
C LYS A 155 1.90 -18.72 11.61
N ALA A 156 2.59 -18.51 12.74
CA ALA A 156 2.51 -19.37 13.91
C ALA A 156 1.07 -19.54 14.41
N GLY A 157 0.59 -20.79 14.52
CA GLY A 157 -0.75 -21.11 14.98
C GLY A 157 -1.87 -21.02 13.93
N PHE A 158 -1.56 -20.62 12.68
CA PHE A 158 -2.56 -20.48 11.60
C PHE A 158 -2.46 -21.56 10.51
N HIS A 159 -1.66 -22.59 10.70
CA HIS A 159 -1.54 -23.71 9.76
C HIS A 159 -2.79 -24.62 9.78
N PRO A 160 -3.13 -25.30 8.65
CA PRO A 160 -2.41 -25.28 7.38
C PRO A 160 -2.67 -24.02 6.56
N LEU A 161 -1.64 -23.49 5.90
CA LEU A 161 -1.73 -22.38 4.98
C LEU A 161 -1.94 -22.87 3.55
N LEU A 162 -2.24 -21.93 2.62
CA LEU A 162 -2.41 -22.23 1.20
C LEU A 162 -1.09 -22.79 0.63
N GLN A 163 -1.18 -23.95 -0.01
CA GLN A 163 -0.04 -24.59 -0.67
C GLN A 163 0.25 -23.96 -2.05
N GLY A 164 1.44 -24.24 -2.58
CA GLY A 164 1.89 -23.71 -3.87
C GLY A 164 2.41 -22.26 -3.76
N THR A 165 2.91 -21.87 -2.60
CA THR A 165 3.56 -20.55 -2.40
C THR A 165 5.03 -20.75 -2.02
N THR A 166 5.91 -19.99 -2.65
CA THR A 166 7.36 -19.97 -2.39
C THR A 166 7.83 -18.52 -2.26
N THR A 167 8.86 -18.29 -1.44
CA THR A 167 9.45 -16.95 -1.30
C THR A 167 10.92 -16.95 -1.66
N VAL A 168 11.39 -15.85 -2.26
CA VAL A 168 12.77 -15.58 -2.64
C VAL A 168 13.21 -14.21 -2.15
N ASP A 169 14.50 -13.95 -2.08
CA ASP A 169 15.00 -12.66 -1.62
C ASP A 169 14.66 -11.53 -2.60
N PHE A 170 14.16 -10.43 -2.05
CA PHE A 170 13.81 -9.24 -2.84
C PHE A 170 15.08 -8.61 -3.42
N GLY A 171 15.15 -8.49 -4.73
CA GLY A 171 16.33 -7.97 -5.45
C GLY A 171 17.28 -9.05 -5.97
N ASP A 172 17.08 -10.32 -5.63
CA ASP A 172 17.89 -11.45 -6.12
C ASP A 172 17.22 -12.11 -7.35
N ILE A 173 17.69 -11.74 -8.53
CA ILE A 173 17.16 -12.26 -9.80
C ILE A 173 17.61 -13.70 -10.08
N GLU A 174 18.75 -14.13 -9.53
CA GLU A 174 19.27 -15.48 -9.72
C GLU A 174 18.44 -16.47 -8.90
N GLN A 175 18.20 -16.17 -7.62
CA GLN A 175 17.33 -16.97 -6.77
C GLN A 175 15.91 -17.06 -7.34
N LEU A 176 15.37 -15.92 -7.83
CA LEU A 176 14.06 -15.90 -8.48
C LEU A 176 14.03 -16.80 -9.73
N THR A 177 15.06 -16.75 -10.56
CA THR A 177 15.16 -17.60 -11.76
C THR A 177 15.18 -19.08 -11.41
N GLN A 178 15.91 -19.47 -10.37
CA GLN A 178 15.98 -20.85 -9.90
C GLN A 178 14.67 -21.36 -9.29
N ALA A 179 13.86 -20.46 -8.72
CA ALA A 179 12.58 -20.82 -8.11
C ALA A 179 11.45 -21.06 -9.12
N ILE A 180 11.62 -20.62 -10.38
CA ILE A 180 10.59 -20.80 -11.42
C ILE A 180 10.54 -22.27 -11.83
N SER A 181 9.37 -22.88 -11.74
CA SER A 181 9.05 -24.23 -12.17
C SER A 181 8.04 -24.24 -13.33
N PRO A 182 7.78 -25.37 -13.99
CA PRO A 182 6.67 -25.50 -14.95
C PRO A 182 5.29 -25.18 -14.35
N ASN A 183 5.14 -25.30 -13.03
CA ASN A 183 3.89 -25.04 -12.30
C ASN A 183 3.77 -23.59 -11.82
N THR A 184 4.78 -22.75 -12.02
CA THR A 184 4.72 -21.33 -11.65
C THR A 184 3.74 -20.58 -12.57
N ALA A 185 2.69 -20.01 -12.00
CA ALA A 185 1.71 -19.20 -12.73
C ALA A 185 1.94 -17.69 -12.57
N ALA A 186 2.49 -17.27 -11.42
CA ALA A 186 2.67 -15.85 -11.14
C ALA A 186 3.86 -15.58 -10.21
N ILE A 187 4.40 -14.36 -10.34
CA ILE A 187 5.27 -13.71 -9.37
C ILE A 187 4.49 -12.52 -8.82
N ILE A 188 4.41 -12.40 -7.48
CA ILE A 188 3.82 -11.26 -6.80
C ILE A 188 4.89 -10.49 -6.03
N LEU A 189 4.91 -9.17 -6.17
CA LEU A 189 5.85 -8.31 -5.47
C LEU A 189 5.24 -6.93 -5.15
N GLU A 190 5.74 -6.31 -4.08
CA GLU A 190 5.65 -4.86 -3.87
C GLU A 190 6.79 -4.21 -4.66
N PRO A 191 6.56 -3.21 -5.54
CA PRO A 191 7.65 -2.53 -6.26
C PRO A 191 8.68 -1.86 -5.35
N ILE A 192 8.25 -1.43 -4.17
CA ILE A 192 9.05 -1.02 -3.02
C ILE A 192 8.39 -1.66 -1.80
N GLN A 193 9.12 -2.44 -1.04
CA GLN A 193 8.56 -3.09 0.15
C GLN A 193 8.35 -2.08 1.27
N GLY A 194 7.10 -1.83 1.60
CA GLY A 194 6.75 -0.82 2.59
C GLY A 194 6.95 -1.27 4.03
N GLU A 195 6.23 -2.33 4.42
CA GLU A 195 6.34 -2.90 5.77
C GLU A 195 7.72 -3.53 6.00
N GLY A 196 8.36 -4.04 4.96
CA GLY A 196 9.73 -4.55 5.00
C GLY A 196 10.82 -3.50 5.31
N GLY A 197 10.46 -2.19 5.35
CA GLY A 197 11.40 -1.13 5.75
C GLY A 197 11.75 -0.13 4.64
N VAL A 198 10.83 0.13 3.73
CA VAL A 198 11.03 0.98 2.54
C VAL A 198 12.18 0.46 1.67
N ASN A 199 12.17 -0.86 1.42
CA ASN A 199 13.20 -1.49 0.61
C ASN A 199 13.00 -1.19 -0.87
N ILE A 200 13.96 -0.48 -1.45
CA ILE A 200 13.98 -0.16 -2.88
C ILE A 200 14.82 -1.25 -3.58
N PRO A 201 14.31 -1.89 -4.63
CA PRO A 201 15.07 -2.93 -5.31
C PRO A 201 16.28 -2.34 -6.07
N PRO A 202 17.30 -3.14 -6.37
CA PRO A 202 18.38 -2.74 -7.26
C PRO A 202 17.84 -2.24 -8.61
N LYS A 203 18.50 -1.25 -9.19
CA LYS A 203 18.12 -0.70 -10.49
C LYS A 203 18.08 -1.80 -11.56
N GLY A 204 16.98 -1.85 -12.32
CA GLY A 204 16.78 -2.86 -13.38
C GLY A 204 16.21 -4.19 -12.87
N TYR A 205 16.02 -4.37 -11.56
CA TYR A 205 15.45 -5.61 -11.01
C TYR A 205 14.03 -5.87 -11.49
N ILE A 206 13.15 -4.86 -11.40
CA ILE A 206 11.75 -5.00 -11.84
C ILE A 206 11.66 -5.27 -13.34
N GLN A 207 12.54 -4.67 -14.15
CA GLN A 207 12.65 -4.97 -15.59
C GLN A 207 13.09 -6.41 -15.83
N ALA A 208 14.07 -6.91 -15.07
CA ALA A 208 14.52 -8.29 -15.17
C ALA A 208 13.41 -9.29 -14.75
N VAL A 209 12.64 -8.97 -13.71
CA VAL A 209 11.46 -9.77 -13.31
C VAL A 209 10.43 -9.80 -14.44
N ARG A 210 10.15 -8.66 -15.10
CA ARG A 210 9.23 -8.63 -16.26
C ARG A 210 9.72 -9.52 -17.39
N GLN A 211 10.99 -9.44 -17.74
CA GLN A 211 11.60 -10.29 -18.76
C GLN A 211 11.53 -11.79 -18.42
N LEU A 212 11.72 -12.15 -17.15
CA LEU A 212 11.54 -13.53 -16.70
C LEU A 212 10.07 -13.98 -16.84
N CYS A 213 9.12 -13.12 -16.44
CA CYS A 213 7.72 -13.43 -16.59
C CYS A 213 7.33 -13.65 -18.06
N ASP A 214 7.81 -12.79 -18.96
CA ASP A 214 7.55 -12.90 -20.39
C ASP A 214 8.14 -14.20 -20.97
N LYS A 215 9.40 -14.49 -20.62
CA LYS A 215 10.12 -15.70 -21.07
C LYS A 215 9.44 -17.00 -20.65
N HIS A 216 8.92 -17.04 -19.42
CA HIS A 216 8.30 -18.24 -18.85
C HIS A 216 6.79 -18.25 -18.96
N GLN A 217 6.19 -17.23 -19.60
CA GLN A 217 4.74 -17.06 -19.74
C GLN A 217 4.02 -17.18 -18.40
N ILE A 218 4.45 -16.39 -17.42
CA ILE A 218 3.88 -16.29 -16.07
C ILE A 218 3.46 -14.85 -15.80
N LEU A 219 2.48 -14.67 -14.92
CA LEU A 219 1.93 -13.35 -14.60
C LEU A 219 2.85 -12.58 -13.64
N LEU A 220 3.05 -11.30 -13.91
CA LEU A 220 3.64 -10.35 -12.95
C LEU A 220 2.51 -9.61 -12.23
N ILE A 221 2.42 -9.78 -10.92
CA ILE A 221 1.45 -9.12 -10.03
C ILE A 221 2.18 -8.05 -9.23
N ALA A 222 1.81 -6.79 -9.41
CA ALA A 222 2.32 -5.68 -8.62
C ALA A 222 1.33 -5.32 -7.51
N ASP A 223 1.75 -5.47 -6.27
CA ASP A 223 1.04 -4.95 -5.11
C ASP A 223 1.40 -3.47 -4.90
N GLU A 224 0.57 -2.60 -5.45
CA GLU A 224 0.69 -1.15 -5.36
C GLU A 224 -0.18 -0.54 -4.25
N ILE A 225 -0.71 -1.38 -3.34
CA ILE A 225 -1.63 -0.94 -2.28
C ILE A 225 -1.02 0.18 -1.45
N GLN A 226 0.26 0.07 -1.08
CA GLN A 226 0.93 1.06 -0.23
C GLN A 226 1.71 2.11 -1.02
N VAL A 227 2.28 1.73 -2.15
CA VAL A 227 3.27 2.53 -2.88
C VAL A 227 2.73 3.22 -4.13
N GLY A 228 1.53 2.83 -4.57
CA GLY A 228 0.82 3.45 -5.67
C GLY A 228 0.16 4.78 -5.34
N LEU A 229 -0.58 5.29 -6.31
CA LEU A 229 -1.43 6.49 -6.20
C LEU A 229 -0.65 7.70 -5.65
N GLY A 230 0.51 7.95 -6.25
CA GLY A 230 1.33 9.13 -5.99
C GLY A 230 2.33 9.01 -4.84
N ARG A 231 2.26 7.98 -3.99
CA ARG A 231 3.10 7.86 -2.79
C ARG A 231 4.59 8.02 -3.09
N THR A 232 5.06 7.38 -4.14
CA THR A 232 6.48 7.38 -4.53
C THR A 232 6.85 8.45 -5.56
N GLY A 233 5.93 9.37 -5.90
CA GLY A 233 6.13 10.40 -6.92
C GLY A 233 5.80 9.96 -8.35
N LYS A 234 5.19 8.79 -8.50
CA LYS A 234 4.59 8.29 -9.75
C LYS A 234 3.18 7.80 -9.47
N TRP A 235 2.32 7.67 -10.49
CA TRP A 235 1.00 7.08 -10.29
C TRP A 235 1.10 5.67 -9.74
N PHE A 236 2.02 4.89 -10.31
CA PHE A 236 2.37 3.54 -9.84
C PHE A 236 3.89 3.43 -9.65
N ALA A 237 4.34 2.77 -8.59
CA ALA A 237 5.76 2.62 -8.31
C ALA A 237 6.49 1.80 -9.38
N MET A 238 5.78 0.93 -10.11
CA MET A 238 6.28 0.21 -11.29
C MET A 238 6.80 1.15 -12.40
N GLU A 239 6.29 2.38 -12.48
CA GLU A 239 6.69 3.36 -13.49
C GLU A 239 8.14 3.83 -13.34
N TRP A 240 8.76 3.68 -12.16
CA TRP A 240 10.17 3.99 -11.95
C TRP A 240 11.10 3.14 -12.83
N GLU A 241 10.69 1.92 -13.14
CA GLU A 241 11.39 0.99 -14.02
C GLU A 241 10.71 0.85 -15.40
N GLN A 242 9.68 1.68 -15.70
CA GLN A 242 8.91 1.68 -16.95
C GLN A 242 8.29 0.31 -17.28
N VAL A 243 7.87 -0.43 -16.25
CA VAL A 243 7.25 -1.74 -16.37
C VAL A 243 5.76 -1.63 -16.11
N VAL A 244 4.96 -2.32 -16.94
CA VAL A 244 3.53 -2.52 -16.73
C VAL A 244 3.33 -4.00 -16.34
N PRO A 245 2.86 -4.32 -15.13
CA PRO A 245 2.60 -5.70 -14.70
C PRO A 245 1.36 -6.26 -15.41
N ASP A 246 1.14 -7.56 -15.34
CA ASP A 246 -0.11 -8.18 -15.83
C ASP A 246 -1.28 -7.83 -14.92
N ILE A 247 -1.05 -7.80 -13.61
CA ILE A 247 -2.05 -7.48 -12.59
C ILE A 247 -1.54 -6.35 -11.70
N TYR A 248 -2.34 -5.29 -11.53
CA TYR A 248 -2.20 -4.33 -10.44
C TYR A 248 -3.14 -4.65 -9.30
N ILE A 249 -2.67 -4.55 -8.07
CA ILE A 249 -3.49 -4.55 -6.86
C ILE A 249 -3.43 -3.15 -6.25
N LEU A 250 -4.59 -2.51 -6.08
CA LEU A 250 -4.72 -1.16 -5.52
C LEU A 250 -5.57 -1.17 -4.25
N GLY A 251 -5.31 -0.21 -3.36
CA GLY A 251 -6.06 -0.05 -2.10
C GLY A 251 -5.69 1.25 -1.40
N LYS A 252 -5.79 1.28 -0.08
CA LYS A 252 -5.39 2.41 0.79
C LYS A 252 -5.84 3.76 0.25
N ALA A 253 -4.94 4.54 -0.38
CA ALA A 253 -5.22 5.86 -0.93
C ALA A 253 -6.35 5.90 -1.96
N LEU A 254 -6.73 4.74 -2.54
CA LEU A 254 -7.89 4.63 -3.43
C LEU A 254 -9.20 5.02 -2.73
N GLY A 255 -9.26 4.86 -1.42
CA GLY A 255 -10.39 5.26 -0.57
C GLY A 255 -10.31 6.69 -0.02
N GLY A 256 -9.30 7.48 -0.43
CA GLY A 256 -9.17 8.90 -0.07
C GLY A 256 -9.05 9.19 1.43
N GLY A 257 -8.64 8.22 2.23
CA GLY A 257 -8.56 8.35 3.68
C GLY A 257 -9.91 8.31 4.41
N LEU A 258 -11.03 8.06 3.70
CA LEU A 258 -12.38 8.08 4.26
C LEU A 258 -13.10 6.73 4.25
N TYR A 259 -12.85 5.91 3.23
CA TYR A 259 -13.60 4.66 3.07
C TYR A 259 -12.70 3.54 2.52
N PRO A 260 -12.87 2.29 2.95
CA PRO A 260 -12.10 1.19 2.40
C PRO A 260 -12.53 0.89 0.96
N VAL A 261 -11.59 1.06 0.02
CA VAL A 261 -11.75 0.72 -1.39
C VAL A 261 -10.48 0.05 -1.87
N SER A 262 -10.62 -1.04 -2.61
CA SER A 262 -9.52 -1.70 -3.29
C SER A 262 -9.95 -2.21 -4.66
N ALA A 263 -8.99 -2.59 -5.49
CA ALA A 263 -9.24 -3.08 -6.82
C ALA A 263 -8.13 -4.00 -7.32
N VAL A 264 -8.51 -4.93 -8.19
CA VAL A 264 -7.58 -5.70 -9.03
C VAL A 264 -7.82 -5.30 -10.48
N LEU A 265 -6.75 -4.93 -11.19
CA LEU A 265 -6.81 -4.54 -12.59
C LEU A 265 -5.94 -5.47 -13.44
N ALA A 266 -6.45 -5.91 -14.57
CA ALA A 266 -5.72 -6.71 -15.54
C ALA A 266 -6.33 -6.56 -16.94
N ASN A 267 -5.64 -7.12 -17.94
CA ASN A 267 -6.17 -7.17 -19.30
C ASN A 267 -7.19 -8.30 -19.48
N ASN A 268 -7.92 -8.28 -20.60
CA ASN A 268 -8.98 -9.22 -20.88
C ASN A 268 -8.53 -10.69 -20.86
N ASP A 269 -7.34 -10.97 -21.36
CA ASP A 269 -6.75 -12.32 -21.41
C ASP A 269 -6.51 -12.92 -20.01
N VAL A 270 -6.27 -12.10 -19.02
CA VAL A 270 -6.15 -12.51 -17.61
C VAL A 270 -7.51 -12.53 -16.92
N MET A 271 -8.32 -11.45 -17.05
CA MET A 271 -9.60 -11.32 -16.34
C MET A 271 -10.70 -12.29 -16.82
N ARG A 272 -10.60 -12.82 -18.05
CA ARG A 272 -11.59 -13.75 -18.62
C ARG A 272 -11.81 -15.04 -17.81
N VAL A 273 -10.87 -15.38 -16.94
CA VAL A 273 -11.01 -16.55 -16.06
C VAL A 273 -12.09 -16.34 -14.98
N LEU A 274 -12.43 -15.09 -14.66
CA LEU A 274 -13.55 -14.78 -13.80
C LEU A 274 -14.85 -14.76 -14.61
N THR A 275 -15.66 -15.78 -14.42
CA THR A 275 -16.98 -15.90 -15.05
C THR A 275 -18.09 -15.70 -14.01
N PRO A 276 -19.36 -15.42 -14.43
CA PRO A 276 -20.46 -15.24 -13.49
C PRO A 276 -20.56 -16.37 -12.46
N GLY A 277 -20.62 -16.00 -11.18
CA GLY A 277 -20.72 -16.94 -10.05
C GLY A 277 -19.38 -17.45 -9.49
N THR A 278 -18.24 -17.20 -10.15
CA THR A 278 -16.94 -17.74 -9.68
C THR A 278 -16.23 -16.86 -8.66
N HIS A 279 -16.60 -15.59 -8.57
CA HIS A 279 -16.09 -14.64 -7.58
C HIS A 279 -17.10 -13.53 -7.34
N GLY A 280 -17.11 -12.93 -6.14
CA GLY A 280 -18.03 -11.84 -5.82
C GLY A 280 -17.69 -11.18 -4.48
N SER A 281 -18.29 -10.01 -4.26
CA SER A 281 -18.23 -9.24 -3.02
C SER A 281 -19.53 -8.50 -2.84
N THR A 282 -20.09 -8.53 -1.62
CA THR A 282 -21.34 -7.82 -1.32
C THR A 282 -21.16 -6.31 -1.42
N PHE A 283 -20.07 -5.78 -0.91
CA PHE A 283 -19.80 -4.34 -0.88
C PHE A 283 -18.86 -3.85 -2.00
N GLY A 284 -18.14 -4.74 -2.68
CA GLY A 284 -17.20 -4.36 -3.74
C GLY A 284 -17.88 -3.61 -4.87
N GLY A 285 -17.46 -2.37 -5.13
CA GLY A 285 -18.03 -1.50 -6.15
C GLY A 285 -19.36 -0.85 -5.78
N ASN A 286 -19.68 -0.73 -4.48
CA ASN A 286 -20.88 -0.02 -4.05
C ASN A 286 -20.82 1.48 -4.42
N PRO A 287 -21.98 2.13 -4.69
CA PRO A 287 -22.02 3.52 -5.14
C PRO A 287 -21.29 4.51 -4.25
N LEU A 288 -21.33 4.33 -2.92
CA LEU A 288 -20.64 5.22 -1.98
C LEU A 288 -19.11 5.10 -2.12
N ALA A 289 -18.58 3.88 -2.13
CA ALA A 289 -17.15 3.63 -2.34
C ALA A 289 -16.66 4.21 -3.66
N ILE A 290 -17.46 4.05 -4.73
CA ILE A 290 -17.14 4.54 -6.07
C ILE A 290 -17.11 6.06 -6.14
N ALA A 291 -18.07 6.75 -5.53
CA ALA A 291 -18.09 8.21 -5.47
C ALA A 291 -16.87 8.76 -4.72
N ILE A 292 -16.54 8.18 -3.58
CA ILE A 292 -15.36 8.54 -2.78
C ILE A 292 -14.07 8.30 -3.56
N SER A 293 -13.92 7.11 -4.16
CA SER A 293 -12.72 6.75 -4.93
C SER A 293 -12.55 7.61 -6.17
N THR A 294 -13.65 7.96 -6.86
CA THR A 294 -13.60 8.90 -7.99
C THR A 294 -13.04 10.25 -7.54
N ALA A 295 -13.60 10.83 -6.48
CA ALA A 295 -13.12 12.10 -5.92
C ALA A 295 -11.67 12.01 -5.43
N ALA A 296 -11.27 10.87 -4.85
CA ALA A 296 -9.90 10.64 -4.40
C ALA A 296 -8.89 10.64 -5.57
N LEU A 297 -9.23 10.01 -6.70
CA LEU A 297 -8.43 10.02 -7.92
C LEU A 297 -8.38 11.41 -8.57
N ASP A 298 -9.51 12.14 -8.58
CA ASP A 298 -9.57 13.50 -9.11
C ASP A 298 -8.69 14.45 -8.30
N VAL A 299 -8.74 14.40 -6.97
CA VAL A 299 -7.87 15.21 -6.10
C VAL A 299 -6.38 14.94 -6.37
N LEU A 300 -5.98 13.67 -6.52
CA LEU A 300 -4.57 13.35 -6.85
C LEU A 300 -4.13 14.01 -8.16
N LYS A 301 -5.00 14.01 -9.17
CA LYS A 301 -4.73 14.59 -10.49
C LYS A 301 -4.79 16.12 -10.48
N ASP A 302 -5.92 16.68 -10.00
CA ASP A 302 -6.24 18.10 -10.16
C ASP A 302 -5.36 18.99 -9.26
N GLU A 303 -4.92 18.47 -8.11
CA GLU A 303 -3.99 19.14 -7.21
C GLU A 303 -2.52 18.76 -7.46
N HIS A 304 -2.23 18.01 -8.54
CA HIS A 304 -0.88 17.60 -8.93
C HIS A 304 -0.09 16.92 -7.79
N LEU A 305 -0.78 16.05 -7.00
CA LEU A 305 -0.19 15.47 -5.80
C LEU A 305 0.89 14.43 -6.12
N VAL A 306 0.86 13.82 -7.29
CA VAL A 306 1.88 12.87 -7.76
C VAL A 306 3.21 13.60 -7.97
N GLU A 307 3.20 14.67 -8.75
CA GLU A 307 4.37 15.50 -9.05
C GLU A 307 4.87 16.23 -7.78
N ARG A 308 3.93 16.62 -6.92
CA ARG A 308 4.26 17.22 -5.62
C ARG A 308 5.00 16.23 -4.72
N SER A 309 4.58 14.98 -4.68
CA SER A 309 5.25 13.89 -3.95
C SER A 309 6.68 13.69 -4.47
N GLU A 310 6.90 13.64 -5.78
CA GLU A 310 8.24 13.52 -6.36
C GLU A 310 9.13 14.71 -5.96
N ARG A 311 8.64 15.92 -6.14
CA ARG A 311 9.39 17.15 -5.88
C ARG A 311 9.70 17.36 -4.40
N LEU A 312 8.69 17.29 -3.52
CA LEU A 312 8.89 17.53 -2.09
C LEU A 312 9.56 16.34 -1.41
N GLY A 313 9.30 15.12 -1.87
CA GLY A 313 10.00 13.93 -1.40
C GLY A 313 11.49 13.97 -1.71
N SER A 314 11.88 14.43 -2.89
CA SER A 314 13.30 14.64 -3.25
C SER A 314 13.96 15.68 -2.36
N ILE A 315 13.27 16.77 -2.01
CA ILE A 315 13.79 17.79 -1.08
C ILE A 315 13.98 17.16 0.31
N LEU A 316 12.95 16.51 0.84
CA LEU A 316 13.00 15.88 2.17
C LEU A 316 14.12 14.84 2.26
N LEU A 317 14.22 13.95 1.26
CA LEU A 317 15.27 12.93 1.21
C LEU A 317 16.67 13.56 1.17
N LYS A 318 16.87 14.59 0.35
CA LYS A 318 18.15 15.31 0.25
C LYS A 318 18.58 15.92 1.58
N GLU A 319 17.64 16.55 2.28
CA GLU A 319 17.93 17.16 3.59
C GLU A 319 18.22 16.11 4.66
N LEU A 320 17.45 15.02 4.70
CA LEU A 320 17.69 13.90 5.64
C LEU A 320 19.05 13.22 5.38
N LEU A 321 19.50 13.11 4.14
CA LEU A 321 20.81 12.56 3.79
C LEU A 321 22.00 13.41 4.31
N GLN A 322 21.76 14.65 4.75
CA GLN A 322 22.78 15.49 5.38
C GLN A 322 22.99 15.17 6.87
N LEU A 323 22.09 14.40 7.50
CA LEU A 323 22.22 13.99 8.88
C LEU A 323 23.50 13.18 9.07
N LYS A 324 24.31 13.56 10.08
CA LYS A 324 25.55 12.89 10.44
C LYS A 324 25.44 12.39 11.88
N HIS A 325 24.91 11.19 12.03
CA HIS A 325 24.79 10.59 13.36
C HIS A 325 25.25 9.13 13.30
N PRO A 326 26.06 8.64 14.25
CA PRO A 326 26.67 7.30 14.20
C PRO A 326 25.65 6.15 14.22
N THR A 327 24.43 6.40 14.71
CA THR A 327 23.36 5.39 14.69
C THR A 327 22.65 5.25 13.35
N ILE A 328 22.79 6.20 12.42
CA ILE A 328 22.17 6.11 11.11
C ILE A 328 22.97 5.15 10.24
N LYS A 329 22.35 4.05 9.84
CA LYS A 329 22.92 3.06 8.95
C LYS A 329 22.69 3.42 7.49
N GLU A 330 21.44 3.77 7.15
CA GLU A 330 21.03 4.10 5.78
C GLU A 330 19.79 5.00 5.78
N ILE A 331 19.71 5.90 4.81
CA ILE A 331 18.50 6.67 4.51
C ILE A 331 18.15 6.43 3.05
N ARG A 332 16.94 5.94 2.79
CA ARG A 332 16.46 5.57 1.45
C ARG A 332 15.01 6.00 1.25
N GLY A 333 14.58 6.19 0.01
CA GLY A 333 13.19 6.53 -0.29
C GLY A 333 12.97 6.94 -1.73
N ARG A 334 11.69 7.03 -2.12
CA ARG A 334 11.22 7.63 -3.37
C ARG A 334 9.93 8.41 -3.10
N GLY A 335 9.84 9.63 -3.66
CA GLY A 335 8.75 10.53 -3.36
C GLY A 335 8.65 10.78 -1.85
N LEU A 336 7.44 10.87 -1.32
CA LEU A 336 7.16 11.04 0.11
C LEU A 336 7.05 9.68 0.85
N PHE A 337 7.91 8.73 0.52
CA PHE A 337 8.02 7.44 1.15
C PHE A 337 9.48 7.16 1.49
N ILE A 338 9.86 7.39 2.76
CA ILE A 338 11.26 7.40 3.20
C ILE A 338 11.43 6.49 4.42
N GLY A 339 12.51 5.71 4.42
CA GLY A 339 12.97 4.90 5.54
C GLY A 339 14.33 5.40 6.03
N ILE A 340 14.45 5.58 7.34
CA ILE A 340 15.70 5.87 8.02
C ILE A 340 16.06 4.65 8.86
N GLU A 341 17.03 3.86 8.42
CA GLU A 341 17.49 2.67 9.09
C GLU A 341 18.59 3.01 10.10
N LEU A 342 18.43 2.53 11.32
CA LEU A 342 19.38 2.71 12.39
C LEU A 342 20.09 1.38 12.70
N ASN A 343 21.28 1.45 13.30
CA ASN A 343 21.99 0.29 13.84
C ASN A 343 21.59 -0.02 15.30
N THR A 344 20.53 0.61 15.78
CA THR A 344 19.98 0.45 17.13
C THR A 344 18.45 0.50 17.08
N ASP A 345 17.79 0.31 18.23
CA ASP A 345 16.33 0.42 18.35
C ASP A 345 15.87 1.84 18.00
N ALA A 346 14.88 1.96 17.13
CA ALA A 346 14.35 3.24 16.65
C ALA A 346 13.33 3.87 17.60
N ALA A 347 12.73 3.11 18.53
CA ALA A 347 11.66 3.59 19.38
C ALA A 347 12.04 4.84 20.21
N PRO A 348 13.24 4.96 20.83
CA PRO A 348 13.63 6.17 21.55
C PRO A 348 13.70 7.43 20.66
N PHE A 349 14.06 7.28 19.39
CA PHE A 349 14.10 8.38 18.43
C PHE A 349 12.70 8.75 17.96
N VAL A 350 11.83 7.77 17.75
CA VAL A 350 10.41 8.00 17.44
C VAL A 350 9.73 8.78 18.56
N ASP A 351 9.94 8.41 19.81
CA ASP A 351 9.38 9.13 20.96
C ASP A 351 9.83 10.59 21.01
N GLN A 352 11.09 10.86 20.72
CA GLN A 352 11.63 12.22 20.66
C GLN A 352 11.04 13.02 19.48
N LEU A 353 10.82 12.40 18.32
CA LEU A 353 10.17 13.04 17.16
C LEU A 353 8.70 13.38 17.48
N ILE A 354 7.97 12.48 18.15
CA ILE A 354 6.58 12.71 18.59
C ILE A 354 6.52 13.89 19.57
N GLN A 355 7.47 13.99 20.51
CA GLN A 355 7.54 15.14 21.41
C GLN A 355 7.69 16.47 20.66
N ARG A 356 8.39 16.46 19.51
CA ARG A 356 8.59 17.61 18.62
C ARG A 356 7.46 17.82 17.60
N GLY A 357 6.37 17.06 17.73
CA GLY A 357 5.20 17.21 16.86
C GLY A 357 5.29 16.48 15.52
N ILE A 358 6.22 15.53 15.37
CA ILE A 358 6.31 14.66 14.19
C ILE A 358 5.79 13.28 14.55
N LEU A 359 4.60 12.92 14.09
CA LEU A 359 4.00 11.62 14.34
C LEU A 359 4.51 10.62 13.30
N CYS A 360 5.43 9.77 13.71
CA CYS A 360 6.01 8.71 12.90
C CYS A 360 6.00 7.37 13.66
N LYS A 361 6.39 6.29 13.00
CA LYS A 361 6.40 4.95 13.58
C LYS A 361 7.63 4.18 13.10
N ASP A 362 8.18 3.36 13.98
CA ASP A 362 9.19 2.37 13.64
C ASP A 362 8.57 1.15 12.93
N THR A 363 9.36 0.55 12.05
CA THR A 363 9.12 -0.79 11.49
C THR A 363 10.39 -1.63 11.64
N HIS A 364 10.23 -2.94 11.81
CA HIS A 364 11.34 -3.86 12.08
C HIS A 364 12.27 -3.41 13.21
N ARG A 365 11.75 -2.66 14.21
CA ARG A 365 12.44 -2.13 15.38
C ARG A 365 13.53 -1.08 15.08
N THR A 366 14.16 -1.11 13.92
CA THR A 366 15.34 -0.27 13.61
C THR A 366 15.09 0.77 12.53
N ILE A 367 13.91 0.82 11.92
CA ILE A 367 13.65 1.70 10.78
C ILE A 367 12.54 2.70 11.12
N ILE A 368 12.83 3.99 11.07
CA ILE A 368 11.84 5.06 11.14
C ILE A 368 11.26 5.25 9.75
N ARG A 369 9.94 5.10 9.60
CA ARG A 369 9.26 5.28 8.32
C ARG A 369 8.50 6.60 8.28
N LEU A 370 8.68 7.34 7.18
CA LEU A 370 7.95 8.57 6.89
C LEU A 370 7.12 8.40 5.63
N SER A 371 5.83 8.65 5.77
CA SER A 371 4.84 8.63 4.68
C SER A 371 3.78 9.73 4.89
N PRO A 372 4.17 11.02 4.98
CA PRO A 372 3.22 12.10 5.21
C PRO A 372 2.20 12.20 4.06
N PRO A 373 0.99 12.75 4.29
CA PRO A 373 0.05 13.04 3.21
C PRO A 373 0.69 13.88 2.09
N LEU A 374 0.30 13.63 0.84
CA LEU A 374 0.93 14.28 -0.35
C LEU A 374 0.57 15.76 -0.46
N VAL A 375 -0.44 16.21 0.27
CA VAL A 375 -0.81 17.63 0.38
C VAL A 375 0.16 18.45 1.21
N ILE A 376 1.18 17.83 1.82
CA ILE A 376 2.23 18.50 2.59
C ILE A 376 2.88 19.65 1.82
N ASP A 377 3.26 20.72 2.50
CA ASP A 377 3.94 21.85 1.91
C ASP A 377 5.44 21.93 2.29
N LYS A 378 6.13 22.92 1.75
CA LYS A 378 7.57 23.11 1.99
C LYS A 378 7.87 23.51 3.44
N GLU A 379 6.99 24.27 4.09
CA GLU A 379 7.18 24.70 5.47
C GLU A 379 7.08 23.50 6.41
N GLU A 380 6.11 22.63 6.18
CA GLU A 380 5.92 21.38 6.94
C GLU A 380 7.09 20.40 6.70
N ILE A 381 7.64 20.33 5.48
CA ILE A 381 8.89 19.60 5.20
C ILE A 381 10.04 20.17 6.02
N ASN A 382 10.19 21.48 6.09
CA ASN A 382 11.24 22.13 6.89
C ASN A 382 11.08 21.83 8.40
N GLN A 383 9.84 21.75 8.90
CA GLN A 383 9.57 21.37 10.30
C GLN A 383 9.98 19.92 10.57
N ILE A 384 9.70 18.98 9.66
CA ILE A 384 10.16 17.59 9.75
C ILE A 384 11.70 17.56 9.80
N VAL A 385 12.36 18.23 8.85
CA VAL A 385 13.84 18.27 8.79
C VAL A 385 14.44 18.84 10.08
N ALA A 386 13.91 19.95 10.58
CA ALA A 386 14.38 20.57 11.82
C ALA A 386 14.23 19.63 13.03
N ALA A 387 13.12 18.90 13.13
CA ALA A 387 12.91 17.93 14.20
C ALA A 387 13.93 16.77 14.11
N PHE A 388 14.20 16.26 12.91
CA PHE A 388 15.23 15.22 12.71
C PHE A 388 16.64 15.74 13.03
N GLN A 389 16.99 16.94 12.56
CA GLN A 389 18.27 17.57 12.90
C GLN A 389 18.45 17.72 14.42
N ASP A 390 17.40 18.06 15.14
CA ASP A 390 17.45 18.21 16.59
C ASP A 390 17.57 16.87 17.32
N VAL A 391 16.87 15.82 16.86
CA VAL A 391 16.93 14.48 17.46
C VAL A 391 18.26 13.77 17.16
N PHE A 392 18.84 13.99 15.98
CA PHE A 392 20.09 13.39 15.53
C PHE A 392 21.28 14.36 15.59
N LYS A 393 21.25 15.32 16.55
CA LYS A 393 22.45 16.11 16.90
C LYS A 393 23.49 15.21 17.59
N ASN A 394 24.76 15.39 17.21
CA ASN A 394 25.90 14.75 17.88
C ASN A 394 26.10 15.29 19.31
#